data_181cd0075a5659f79110104e3bf3c231
#
_entry.id   181cd0075a5659f79110104e3bf3c231
#
_cell.length_a   1.000
_cell.length_b   1.000
_cell.length_c   1.000
_cell.angle_alpha   90.00
_cell.angle_beta   90.00
_cell.angle_gamma   90.00
#
_symmetry.space_group_name_H-M   'P 1'
#
loop_
_entity.id
_entity.type
_entity.pdbx_description
1 polymer ?
#
loop_
_entity_poly.entity_id
_entity_poly.type
_entity_poly.pdbx_seq_one_letter_code
_entity_poly.pdbx_strand_id
1 'polypeptide(L)'
;MATDFTCSPGVGDLQVDGLCIPHRDLIPEFVTAGLPQERLFPTGIPVGRQFLHPESREEARRALDLPVDGRILTLACGSMGAGPLRTTAQKVAELMGPEDLLVTICGSNHRMYQQMQSDFFRPVDRVRVLGYTHEMFRYMYASDLLLTKAGGLTTAEAVAAGTPLLYLNAVPGCESHNIDFMTRHGCALAVNSDEELQPMLQGILSGAIDPRSMVARRADFPTASAAAVCDLALRHAGA
;
A
#
# COMPACT_ATOMS: atom_id res chain seq x y z
N MET A 1 4.75 -10.25 -16.25
CA MET A 1 4.69 -8.95 -15.57
C MET A 1 5.22 -9.11 -14.15
N ALA A 2 6.11 -8.22 -13.73
CA ALA A 2 6.56 -8.14 -12.35
C ALA A 2 5.57 -7.31 -11.52
N THR A 3 5.27 -7.76 -10.30
CA THR A 3 4.30 -7.14 -9.37
C THR A 3 4.94 -6.67 -8.07
N ASP A 4 6.26 -6.73 -7.97
CA ASP A 4 7.05 -6.16 -6.89
C ASP A 4 8.09 -5.18 -7.44
N PHE A 5 8.46 -4.17 -6.65
CA PHE A 5 9.43 -3.15 -7.02
C PHE A 5 10.88 -3.67 -6.90
N THR A 6 11.10 -4.85 -7.47
CA THR A 6 12.38 -5.55 -7.55
C THR A 6 12.35 -6.61 -8.64
N CYS A 7 13.51 -7.06 -9.06
CA CYS A 7 13.67 -8.22 -9.92
C CYS A 7 13.73 -9.50 -9.07
N SER A 8 12.71 -10.32 -9.15
CA SER A 8 12.69 -11.60 -8.43
C SER A 8 13.75 -12.57 -8.97
N PRO A 9 14.33 -13.44 -8.13
CA PRO A 9 15.27 -14.46 -8.57
C PRO A 9 14.68 -15.34 -9.70
N GLY A 10 15.49 -15.68 -10.71
CA GLY A 10 15.09 -16.49 -11.85
C GLY A 10 14.34 -15.75 -12.97
N VAL A 11 14.07 -14.46 -12.83
CA VAL A 11 13.42 -13.67 -13.88
C VAL A 11 14.30 -13.59 -15.15
N GLY A 12 15.61 -13.59 -15.02
CA GLY A 12 16.55 -13.60 -16.16
C GLY A 12 16.47 -14.83 -17.04
N ASP A 13 15.95 -15.94 -16.51
CA ASP A 13 15.80 -17.21 -17.25
C ASP A 13 14.48 -17.27 -18.05
N LEU A 14 13.62 -16.23 -17.93
CA LEU A 14 12.33 -16.22 -18.62
C LEU A 14 12.50 -16.04 -20.14
N GLN A 15 11.92 -16.95 -20.89
CA GLN A 15 11.79 -16.86 -22.34
C GLN A 15 10.50 -16.10 -22.69
N VAL A 16 10.58 -14.77 -22.69
CA VAL A 16 9.43 -13.89 -22.95
C VAL A 16 9.79 -12.86 -24.02
N ASP A 17 8.81 -12.45 -24.84
CA ASP A 17 8.98 -11.40 -25.85
C ASP A 17 9.08 -10.01 -25.20
N GLY A 18 8.46 -9.84 -24.02
CA GLY A 18 8.52 -8.63 -23.24
C GLY A 18 8.09 -8.82 -21.80
N LEU A 19 8.62 -8.02 -20.89
CA LEU A 19 8.29 -8.01 -19.48
C LEU A 19 7.83 -6.62 -19.05
N CYS A 20 6.60 -6.52 -18.59
CA CYS A 20 6.11 -5.32 -17.92
C CYS A 20 6.70 -5.25 -16.51
N ILE A 21 7.29 -4.11 -16.17
CA ILE A 21 7.93 -3.84 -14.87
C ILE A 21 7.29 -2.63 -14.18
N PRO A 22 7.37 -2.56 -12.84
CA PRO A 22 6.67 -1.54 -12.05
C PRO A 22 7.12 -0.10 -12.30
N HIS A 23 8.43 0.11 -12.53
CA HIS A 23 9.00 1.45 -12.69
C HIS A 23 10.25 1.41 -13.57
N ARG A 24 10.52 2.53 -14.28
CA ARG A 24 11.69 2.64 -15.18
C ARG A 24 13.03 2.52 -14.45
N ASP A 25 13.10 2.94 -13.19
CA ASP A 25 14.33 2.90 -12.39
C ASP A 25 14.73 1.49 -11.98
N LEU A 26 13.88 0.50 -12.26
CA LEU A 26 14.18 -0.92 -12.10
C LEU A 26 14.87 -1.53 -13.33
N ILE A 27 14.89 -0.85 -14.48
CA ILE A 27 15.50 -1.37 -15.71
C ILE A 27 16.94 -1.89 -15.48
N PRO A 28 17.84 -1.17 -14.77
CA PRO A 28 19.20 -1.66 -14.54
C PRO A 28 19.25 -2.98 -13.77
N GLU A 29 18.35 -3.18 -12.80
CA GLU A 29 18.26 -4.39 -12.00
C GLU A 29 17.87 -5.60 -12.86
N PHE A 30 16.84 -5.43 -13.72
CA PHE A 30 16.39 -6.48 -14.65
C PHE A 30 17.43 -6.79 -15.74
N VAL A 31 18.15 -5.78 -16.23
CA VAL A 31 19.26 -5.97 -17.18
C VAL A 31 20.40 -6.74 -16.53
N THR A 32 20.74 -6.43 -15.28
CA THR A 32 21.76 -7.17 -14.52
C THR A 32 21.35 -8.64 -14.30
N ALA A 33 20.05 -8.90 -14.18
CA ALA A 33 19.50 -10.26 -14.08
C ALA A 33 19.51 -11.03 -15.43
N GLY A 34 19.90 -10.40 -16.55
CA GLY A 34 20.06 -11.05 -17.85
C GLY A 34 18.95 -10.75 -18.88
N LEU A 35 18.01 -9.87 -18.58
CA LEU A 35 16.97 -9.49 -19.55
C LEU A 35 17.44 -8.34 -20.45
N PRO A 36 17.23 -8.44 -21.79
CA PRO A 36 17.51 -7.35 -22.70
C PRO A 36 16.65 -6.11 -22.42
N GLN A 37 17.27 -4.93 -22.40
CA GLN A 37 16.56 -3.68 -22.08
C GLN A 37 15.36 -3.41 -23.01
N GLU A 38 15.46 -3.76 -24.28
CA GLU A 38 14.41 -3.60 -25.29
C GLU A 38 13.17 -4.47 -25.03
N ARG A 39 13.26 -5.45 -24.14
CA ARG A 39 12.15 -6.28 -23.68
C ARG A 39 11.54 -5.82 -22.37
N LEU A 40 12.02 -4.74 -21.77
CA LEU A 40 11.54 -4.21 -20.50
C LEU A 40 10.61 -3.01 -20.73
N PHE A 41 9.39 -3.13 -20.25
CA PHE A 41 8.34 -2.11 -20.42
C PHE A 41 7.90 -1.59 -19.03
N PRO A 42 8.28 -0.36 -18.65
CA PRO A 42 7.92 0.23 -17.37
C PRO A 42 6.46 0.72 -17.38
N THR A 43 5.52 -0.22 -17.43
CA THR A 43 4.08 0.06 -17.50
C THR A 43 3.45 0.36 -16.13
N GLY A 44 4.15 0.12 -15.05
CA GLY A 44 3.55 0.12 -13.72
C GLY A 44 2.84 -1.21 -13.39
N ILE A 45 2.31 -1.30 -12.19
CA ILE A 45 1.49 -2.42 -11.71
C ILE A 45 0.02 -2.06 -11.92
N PRO A 46 -0.77 -2.82 -12.71
CA PRO A 46 -2.19 -2.58 -12.90
C PRO A 46 -2.96 -2.65 -11.58
N VAL A 47 -3.85 -1.70 -11.40
CA VAL A 47 -4.79 -1.65 -10.28
C VAL A 47 -6.22 -1.87 -10.77
N GLY A 48 -7.14 -2.17 -9.85
CA GLY A 48 -8.54 -2.41 -10.18
C GLY A 48 -9.25 -1.20 -10.77
N ARG A 49 -10.35 -1.43 -11.49
CA ARG A 49 -11.14 -0.39 -12.17
C ARG A 49 -11.62 0.72 -11.24
N GLN A 50 -11.85 0.42 -9.98
CA GLN A 50 -12.27 1.36 -8.96
C GLN A 50 -11.28 2.52 -8.73
N PHE A 51 -10.02 2.34 -9.11
CA PHE A 51 -9.00 3.39 -9.05
C PHE A 51 -8.95 4.29 -10.30
N LEU A 52 -9.71 3.95 -11.37
CA LEU A 52 -9.82 4.78 -12.57
C LEU A 52 -10.77 5.98 -12.38
N HIS A 53 -11.61 5.92 -11.37
CA HIS A 53 -12.57 6.97 -11.01
C HIS A 53 -12.29 7.40 -9.56
N PRO A 54 -11.31 8.28 -9.35
CA PRO A 54 -10.91 8.67 -8.01
C PRO A 54 -12.05 9.37 -7.27
N GLU A 55 -12.32 8.90 -6.06
CA GLU A 55 -13.22 9.57 -5.12
C GLU A 55 -12.41 10.60 -4.31
N SER A 56 -13.01 11.72 -3.96
CA SER A 56 -12.42 12.60 -2.96
C SER A 56 -12.43 11.91 -1.58
N ARG A 57 -11.53 12.33 -0.70
CA ARG A 57 -11.49 11.79 0.66
C ARG A 57 -12.82 11.94 1.39
N GLU A 58 -13.50 13.05 1.18
CA GLU A 58 -14.78 13.34 1.81
C GLU A 58 -15.91 12.43 1.27
N GLU A 59 -15.96 12.21 -0.04
CA GLU A 59 -16.90 11.29 -0.67
C GLU A 59 -16.70 9.86 -0.17
N ALA A 60 -15.44 9.38 -0.15
CA ALA A 60 -15.10 8.06 0.36
C ALA A 60 -15.48 7.89 1.85
N ARG A 61 -15.25 8.91 2.67
CA ARG A 61 -15.66 8.90 4.09
C ARG A 61 -17.15 8.80 4.26
N ARG A 62 -17.92 9.60 3.53
CA ARG A 62 -19.39 9.54 3.56
C ARG A 62 -19.92 8.19 3.10
N ALA A 63 -19.36 7.63 2.01
CA ALA A 63 -19.76 6.33 1.49
C ALA A 63 -19.52 5.17 2.47
N LEU A 64 -18.53 5.31 3.34
CA LEU A 64 -18.16 4.32 4.37
C LEU A 64 -18.76 4.60 5.75
N ASP A 65 -19.60 5.63 5.87
CA ASP A 65 -20.13 6.10 7.16
C ASP A 65 -18.99 6.35 8.18
N LEU A 66 -17.97 7.09 7.72
CA LEU A 66 -16.81 7.51 8.51
C LEU A 66 -16.89 9.01 8.82
N PRO A 67 -16.30 9.47 9.94
CA PRO A 67 -16.21 10.90 10.26
C PRO A 67 -15.55 11.67 9.11
N VAL A 68 -16.16 12.80 8.73
CA VAL A 68 -15.57 13.69 7.71
C VAL A 68 -14.37 14.45 8.29
N ASP A 69 -14.50 14.86 9.54
CA ASP A 69 -13.45 15.54 10.30
C ASP A 69 -12.54 14.56 11.03
N GLY A 70 -11.42 15.05 11.53
CA GLY A 70 -10.41 14.24 12.20
C GLY A 70 -9.54 13.44 11.23
N ARG A 71 -8.57 12.72 11.78
CA ARG A 71 -7.67 11.85 10.99
C ARG A 71 -8.20 10.43 11.00
N ILE A 72 -8.10 9.78 9.85
CA ILE A 72 -8.40 8.36 9.69
C ILE A 72 -7.11 7.63 9.34
N LEU A 73 -6.71 6.72 10.23
CA LEU A 73 -5.61 5.80 10.00
C LEU A 73 -6.21 4.44 9.63
N THR A 74 -5.78 3.86 8.52
CA THR A 74 -6.19 2.49 8.16
C THR A 74 -5.02 1.55 8.36
N LEU A 75 -5.25 0.44 9.05
CA LEU A 75 -4.30 -0.64 9.27
C LEU A 75 -4.77 -1.89 8.54
N ALA A 76 -4.01 -2.35 7.54
CA ALA A 76 -4.33 -3.53 6.75
C ALA A 76 -3.07 -4.25 6.27
N CYS A 77 -2.95 -5.55 6.54
CA CYS A 77 -1.77 -6.35 6.17
C CYS A 77 -2.11 -7.42 5.12
N GLY A 78 -2.68 -6.97 3.99
CA GLY A 78 -3.09 -7.82 2.88
C GLY A 78 -4.38 -8.60 3.13
N SER A 79 -4.84 -9.31 2.09
CA SER A 79 -6.14 -10.01 2.09
C SER A 79 -6.25 -11.13 3.14
N MET A 80 -5.14 -11.72 3.55
CA MET A 80 -5.10 -12.78 4.57
C MET A 80 -4.95 -12.22 6.00
N GLY A 81 -4.84 -10.92 6.18
CA GLY A 81 -4.68 -10.31 7.51
C GLY A 81 -3.46 -10.83 8.28
N ALA A 82 -2.36 -11.06 7.57
CA ALA A 82 -1.10 -11.53 8.17
C ALA A 82 -0.27 -10.37 8.67
N GLY A 83 0.34 -10.51 9.85
CA GLY A 83 1.21 -9.48 10.43
C GLY A 83 0.78 -9.06 11.83
N PRO A 84 1.44 -8.07 12.43
CA PRO A 84 1.26 -7.66 13.82
C PRO A 84 0.03 -6.73 14.01
N LEU A 85 -1.12 -7.05 13.35
CA LEU A 85 -2.32 -6.20 13.35
C LEU A 85 -2.75 -5.80 14.76
N ARG A 86 -2.80 -6.78 15.70
CA ARG A 86 -3.31 -6.55 17.05
C ARG A 86 -2.41 -5.61 17.85
N THR A 87 -1.12 -5.89 17.90
CA THR A 87 -0.14 -5.08 18.65
C THR A 87 0.02 -3.69 18.05
N THR A 88 0.02 -3.61 16.72
CA THR A 88 0.06 -2.32 16.01
C THR A 88 -1.20 -1.51 16.29
N ALA A 89 -2.39 -2.11 16.23
CA ALA A 89 -3.65 -1.41 16.51
C ALA A 89 -3.69 -0.87 17.95
N GLN A 90 -3.20 -1.64 18.93
CA GLN A 90 -3.10 -1.19 20.32
C GLN A 90 -2.19 0.04 20.45
N LYS A 91 -0.98 -0.01 19.90
CA LYS A 91 -0.03 1.12 19.90
C LYS A 91 -0.60 2.37 19.22
N VAL A 92 -1.26 2.20 18.07
CA VAL A 92 -1.90 3.31 17.37
C VAL A 92 -3.01 3.92 18.20
N ALA A 93 -3.91 3.09 18.77
CA ALA A 93 -5.04 3.54 19.59
C ALA A 93 -4.61 4.31 20.84
N GLU A 94 -3.46 3.94 21.45
CA GLU A 94 -2.89 4.63 22.62
C GLU A 94 -2.38 6.04 22.29
N LEU A 95 -1.92 6.25 21.05
CA LEU A 95 -1.29 7.50 20.62
C LEU A 95 -2.26 8.49 19.95
N MET A 96 -3.40 7.99 19.44
CA MET A 96 -4.39 8.81 18.73
C MET A 96 -5.07 9.84 19.62
N GLY A 97 -5.37 11.00 19.04
CA GLY A 97 -6.21 12.04 19.65
C GLY A 97 -7.69 11.64 19.74
N PRO A 98 -8.52 12.44 20.42
CA PRO A 98 -9.95 12.14 20.59
C PRO A 98 -10.75 12.14 19.30
N GLU A 99 -10.33 12.90 18.30
CA GLU A 99 -11.01 13.03 16.99
C GLU A 99 -10.46 12.05 15.93
N ASP A 100 -9.41 11.28 16.26
CA ASP A 100 -8.80 10.35 15.31
C ASP A 100 -9.56 9.02 15.30
N LEU A 101 -9.65 8.36 14.15
CA LEU A 101 -10.24 7.04 13.98
C LEU A 101 -9.20 6.07 13.42
N LEU A 102 -9.08 4.90 14.03
CA LEU A 102 -8.37 3.76 13.47
C LEU A 102 -9.36 2.79 12.83
N VAL A 103 -9.17 2.50 11.56
CA VAL A 103 -9.86 1.39 10.88
C VAL A 103 -8.88 0.25 10.72
N THR A 104 -9.17 -0.91 11.29
CA THR A 104 -8.34 -2.10 11.14
C THR A 104 -9.05 -3.15 10.31
N ILE A 105 -8.41 -3.60 9.23
CA ILE A 105 -8.98 -4.56 8.28
C ILE A 105 -8.22 -5.88 8.39
N CYS A 106 -8.91 -6.89 8.94
CA CYS A 106 -8.35 -8.21 9.22
C CYS A 106 -8.35 -9.16 8.01
N GLY A 107 -8.93 -8.73 6.87
CA GLY A 107 -9.04 -9.58 5.69
C GLY A 107 -9.80 -10.87 5.98
N SER A 108 -9.38 -11.99 5.40
CA SER A 108 -9.97 -13.30 5.60
C SER A 108 -9.59 -13.98 6.94
N ASN A 109 -8.83 -13.30 7.80
CA ASN A 109 -8.42 -13.82 9.10
C ASN A 109 -9.54 -13.68 10.13
N HIS A 110 -10.50 -14.59 10.11
CA HIS A 110 -11.65 -14.58 11.05
C HIS A 110 -11.21 -14.67 12.52
N ARG A 111 -10.14 -15.40 12.80
CA ARG A 111 -9.63 -15.51 14.19
C ARG A 111 -9.11 -14.16 14.69
N MET A 112 -8.33 -13.48 13.87
CA MET A 112 -7.82 -12.13 14.20
C MET A 112 -8.98 -11.14 14.35
N TYR A 113 -9.96 -11.17 13.44
CA TYR A 113 -11.16 -10.35 13.52
C TYR A 113 -11.90 -10.52 14.87
N GLN A 114 -12.16 -11.77 15.27
CA GLN A 114 -12.82 -12.06 16.55
C GLN A 114 -12.01 -11.58 17.76
N GLN A 115 -10.71 -11.80 17.74
CA GLN A 115 -9.82 -11.36 18.82
C GLN A 115 -9.82 -9.83 18.94
N MET A 116 -9.68 -9.12 17.83
CA MET A 116 -9.66 -7.66 17.83
C MET A 116 -11.02 -7.06 18.18
N GLN A 117 -12.13 -7.67 17.74
CA GLN A 117 -13.47 -7.30 18.19
C GLN A 117 -13.60 -7.39 19.71
N SER A 118 -13.07 -8.46 20.34
CA SER A 118 -13.07 -8.61 21.79
C SER A 118 -12.21 -7.59 22.50
N ASP A 119 -11.01 -7.28 21.96
CA ASP A 119 -10.06 -6.35 22.58
C ASP A 119 -10.55 -4.90 22.54
N PHE A 120 -11.20 -4.50 21.44
CA PHE A 120 -11.68 -3.14 21.18
C PHE A 120 -13.20 -2.99 21.35
N PHE A 121 -13.85 -3.99 21.93
CA PHE A 121 -15.30 -3.99 22.18
C PHE A 121 -15.76 -2.97 23.25
N ARG A 122 -14.85 -2.36 23.97
CA ARG A 122 -15.23 -1.22 24.84
C ARG A 122 -15.61 -0.05 23.93
N PRO A 123 -16.57 0.81 24.33
CA PRO A 123 -17.03 1.93 23.54
C PRO A 123 -15.98 3.05 23.51
N VAL A 124 -14.81 2.73 23.02
CA VAL A 124 -13.88 3.71 22.52
C VAL A 124 -14.25 3.80 21.04
N ASP A 125 -15.11 4.75 20.72
CA ASP A 125 -15.64 5.01 19.35
C ASP A 125 -14.54 5.27 18.30
N ARG A 126 -13.27 5.01 18.63
CA ARG A 126 -12.08 5.37 17.84
C ARG A 126 -11.41 4.21 17.13
N VAL A 127 -11.88 2.99 17.31
CA VAL A 127 -11.34 1.81 16.60
C VAL A 127 -12.46 1.04 15.94
N ARG A 128 -12.47 1.02 14.61
CA ARG A 128 -13.38 0.21 13.81
C ARG A 128 -12.64 -1.03 13.31
N VAL A 129 -13.11 -2.20 13.69
CA VAL A 129 -12.52 -3.49 13.28
C VAL A 129 -13.39 -4.11 12.20
N LEU A 130 -12.78 -4.47 11.07
CA LEU A 130 -13.44 -5.08 9.92
C LEU A 130 -12.80 -6.43 9.60
N GLY A 131 -13.60 -7.35 9.09
CA GLY A 131 -13.13 -8.56 8.42
C GLY A 131 -12.68 -8.27 6.99
N TYR A 132 -13.03 -9.16 6.05
CA TYR A 132 -12.79 -8.95 4.63
C TYR A 132 -13.74 -7.86 4.09
N THR A 133 -13.21 -6.97 3.26
CA THR A 133 -13.99 -5.95 2.57
C THR A 133 -13.66 -5.89 1.08
N HIS A 134 -14.67 -5.63 0.25
CA HIS A 134 -14.52 -5.31 -1.18
C HIS A 134 -14.27 -3.81 -1.42
N GLU A 135 -14.36 -2.99 -0.38
CA GLU A 135 -14.24 -1.53 -0.46
C GLU A 135 -12.88 -1.01 0.00
N MET A 136 -11.83 -1.85 -0.05
CA MET A 136 -10.47 -1.45 0.34
C MET A 136 -10.02 -0.17 -0.35
N PHE A 137 -10.39 0.01 -1.63
CA PHE A 137 -10.10 1.23 -2.38
C PHE A 137 -10.67 2.49 -1.72
N ARG A 138 -11.92 2.43 -1.20
CA ARG A 138 -12.53 3.55 -0.49
C ARG A 138 -11.85 3.84 0.84
N TYR A 139 -11.46 2.78 1.57
CA TYR A 139 -10.66 2.97 2.79
C TYR A 139 -9.31 3.62 2.48
N MET A 140 -8.70 3.32 1.34
CA MET A 140 -7.49 4.03 0.89
C MET A 140 -7.78 5.51 0.63
N TYR A 141 -8.81 5.85 -0.16
CA TYR A 141 -9.19 7.25 -0.40
C TYR A 141 -9.56 8.01 0.88
N ALA A 142 -10.26 7.36 1.82
CA ALA A 142 -10.71 7.95 3.08
C ALA A 142 -9.58 8.26 4.05
N SER A 143 -8.44 7.59 3.92
CA SER A 143 -7.36 7.56 4.92
C SER A 143 -6.38 8.72 4.80
N ASP A 144 -5.92 9.21 5.93
CA ASP A 144 -4.78 10.12 6.03
C ASP A 144 -3.45 9.37 6.08
N LEU A 145 -3.48 8.09 6.48
CA LEU A 145 -2.33 7.20 6.50
C LEU A 145 -2.79 5.75 6.38
N LEU A 146 -2.15 4.99 5.51
CA LEU A 146 -2.28 3.53 5.44
C LEU A 146 -1.05 2.87 6.07
N LEU A 147 -1.26 2.15 7.18
CA LEU A 147 -0.26 1.28 7.79
C LEU A 147 -0.43 -0.11 7.19
N THR A 148 0.62 -0.62 6.56
CA THR A 148 0.52 -1.89 5.83
C THR A 148 1.88 -2.59 5.71
N LYS A 149 1.87 -3.85 5.29
CA LYS A 149 3.07 -4.51 4.80
C LYS A 149 3.37 -4.07 3.36
N ALA A 150 4.61 -4.14 2.93
CA ALA A 150 5.04 -3.62 1.63
C ALA A 150 4.77 -4.59 0.46
N GLY A 151 3.53 -5.06 0.32
CA GLY A 151 3.13 -5.84 -0.86
C GLY A 151 3.00 -4.96 -2.10
N GLY A 152 3.53 -5.40 -3.25
CA GLY A 152 3.57 -4.59 -4.46
C GLY A 152 2.18 -4.15 -4.97
N LEU A 153 1.17 -5.03 -4.93
CA LEU A 153 -0.20 -4.68 -5.33
C LEU A 153 -0.81 -3.61 -4.42
N THR A 154 -0.73 -3.78 -3.10
CA THR A 154 -1.24 -2.79 -2.14
C THR A 154 -0.52 -1.46 -2.27
N THR A 155 0.80 -1.50 -2.54
CA THR A 155 1.60 -0.30 -2.82
C THR A 155 1.09 0.43 -4.06
N ALA A 156 0.87 -0.29 -5.18
CA ALA A 156 0.36 0.29 -6.41
C ALA A 156 -1.05 0.89 -6.24
N GLU A 157 -1.92 0.22 -5.50
CA GLU A 157 -3.26 0.70 -5.17
C GLU A 157 -3.20 1.98 -4.32
N ALA A 158 -2.37 2.03 -3.30
CA ALA A 158 -2.17 3.22 -2.47
C ALA A 158 -1.53 4.39 -3.25
N VAL A 159 -0.64 4.09 -4.20
CA VAL A 159 -0.09 5.10 -5.12
C VAL A 159 -1.22 5.67 -5.99
N ALA A 160 -2.07 4.82 -6.57
CA ALA A 160 -3.19 5.24 -7.40
C ALA A 160 -4.24 6.05 -6.62
N ALA A 161 -4.49 5.67 -5.36
CA ALA A 161 -5.42 6.39 -4.48
C ALA A 161 -4.85 7.70 -3.91
N GLY A 162 -3.54 7.95 -4.05
CA GLY A 162 -2.90 9.10 -3.41
C GLY A 162 -2.83 8.98 -1.88
N THR A 163 -2.86 7.75 -1.34
CA THR A 163 -2.87 7.50 0.11
C THR A 163 -1.44 7.48 0.66
N PRO A 164 -1.11 8.25 1.69
CA PRO A 164 0.18 8.16 2.37
C PRO A 164 0.42 6.76 2.96
N LEU A 165 1.67 6.27 2.87
CA LEU A 165 2.05 4.91 3.26
C LEU A 165 3.04 4.94 4.43
N LEU A 166 2.77 4.12 5.45
CA LEU A 166 3.72 3.69 6.46
C LEU A 166 3.85 2.17 6.40
N TYR A 167 5.01 1.71 5.95
CA TYR A 167 5.30 0.28 5.97
C TYR A 167 5.67 -0.18 7.37
N LEU A 168 5.01 -1.24 7.79
CA LEU A 168 5.35 -1.99 8.99
C LEU A 168 6.48 -2.96 8.68
N ASN A 169 7.14 -3.45 9.73
CA ASN A 169 8.29 -4.35 9.66
C ASN A 169 8.11 -5.43 8.57
N ALA A 170 9.08 -5.50 7.67
CA ALA A 170 9.04 -6.37 6.50
C ALA A 170 9.42 -7.81 6.84
N VAL A 171 8.75 -8.76 6.17
CA VAL A 171 9.31 -10.10 6.02
C VAL A 171 10.46 -10.01 5.01
N PRO A 172 11.64 -10.60 5.30
CA PRO A 172 12.75 -10.62 4.35
C PRO A 172 12.33 -11.21 2.98
N GLY A 173 12.77 -10.56 1.90
CA GLY A 173 12.42 -10.93 0.52
C GLY A 173 11.87 -9.77 -0.28
N CYS A 174 10.88 -10.00 -1.14
CA CYS A 174 10.31 -8.97 -2.02
C CYS A 174 9.80 -7.75 -1.24
N GLU A 175 9.23 -7.95 -0.03
CA GLU A 175 8.71 -6.84 0.77
C GLU A 175 9.81 -5.87 1.23
N SER A 176 10.99 -6.36 1.60
CA SER A 176 12.12 -5.48 1.97
C SER A 176 12.61 -4.66 0.77
N HIS A 177 12.65 -5.24 -0.42
CA HIS A 177 13.01 -4.52 -1.65
C HIS A 177 11.95 -3.46 -2.03
N ASN A 178 10.66 -3.78 -1.85
CA ASN A 178 9.58 -2.81 -2.05
C ASN A 178 9.72 -1.62 -1.11
N ILE A 179 10.04 -1.85 0.18
CA ILE A 179 10.32 -0.80 1.15
C ILE A 179 11.50 0.05 0.68
N ASP A 180 12.62 -0.57 0.36
CA ASP A 180 13.84 0.12 -0.08
C ASP A 180 13.59 0.98 -1.32
N PHE A 181 12.84 0.47 -2.28
CA PHE A 181 12.48 1.21 -3.47
C PHE A 181 11.64 2.45 -3.12
N MET A 182 10.52 2.26 -2.41
CA MET A 182 9.58 3.33 -2.11
C MET A 182 10.15 4.39 -1.17
N THR A 183 10.97 4.00 -0.19
CA THR A 183 11.61 4.93 0.75
C THR A 183 12.74 5.72 0.10
N ARG A 184 13.57 5.10 -0.74
CA ARG A 184 14.61 5.81 -1.52
C ARG A 184 14.02 6.85 -2.45
N HIS A 185 12.84 6.59 -3.03
CA HIS A 185 12.12 7.57 -3.84
C HIS A 185 11.35 8.59 -3.00
N GLY A 186 11.38 8.46 -1.68
CA GLY A 186 10.65 9.33 -0.75
C GLY A 186 9.14 9.22 -0.89
N CYS A 187 8.63 8.08 -1.36
CA CYS A 187 7.23 7.83 -1.65
C CYS A 187 6.48 7.12 -0.53
N ALA A 188 7.18 6.66 0.50
CA ALA A 188 6.62 6.02 1.69
C ALA A 188 7.53 6.22 2.90
N LEU A 189 6.97 6.07 4.10
CA LEU A 189 7.67 5.86 5.35
C LEU A 189 7.79 4.36 5.63
N ALA A 190 8.75 3.99 6.46
CA ALA A 190 8.88 2.62 6.94
C ALA A 190 9.37 2.60 8.38
N VAL A 191 9.02 1.55 9.11
CA VAL A 191 9.61 1.16 10.39
C VAL A 191 10.16 -0.25 10.27
N ASN A 192 11.37 -0.46 10.79
CA ASN A 192 12.08 -1.74 10.69
C ASN A 192 11.93 -2.58 11.97
N SER A 193 11.40 -1.97 13.03
CA SER A 193 11.16 -2.65 14.30
C SER A 193 9.93 -2.08 15.01
N ASP A 194 9.45 -2.82 15.99
CA ASP A 194 8.34 -2.40 16.84
C ASP A 194 8.68 -1.19 17.71
N GLU A 195 9.96 -0.97 18.01
CA GLU A 195 10.46 0.18 18.78
C GLU A 195 10.41 1.47 17.97
N GLU A 196 10.60 1.39 16.66
CA GLU A 196 10.54 2.55 15.75
C GLU A 196 9.11 3.03 15.48
N LEU A 197 8.11 2.16 15.67
CA LEU A 197 6.72 2.47 15.35
C LEU A 197 6.18 3.62 16.20
N GLN A 198 6.43 3.60 17.51
CA GLN A 198 5.90 4.62 18.41
C GLN A 198 6.45 6.02 18.11
N PRO A 199 7.77 6.28 18.01
CA PRO A 199 8.28 7.60 17.66
C PRO A 199 7.85 8.04 16.27
N MET A 200 7.75 7.14 15.29
CA MET A 200 7.26 7.45 13.96
C MET A 200 5.80 7.96 14.01
N LEU A 201 4.92 7.24 14.69
CA LEU A 201 3.52 7.64 14.86
C LEU A 201 3.39 8.96 15.62
N GLN A 202 4.17 9.16 16.68
CA GLN A 202 4.18 10.43 17.42
C GLN A 202 4.58 11.60 16.52
N GLY A 203 5.60 11.42 15.67
CA GLY A 203 6.03 12.42 14.68
C GLY A 203 4.92 12.76 13.69
N ILE A 204 4.20 11.76 13.19
CA ILE A 204 3.09 11.94 12.25
C ILE A 204 1.89 12.61 12.95
N LEU A 205 1.51 12.11 14.11
CA LEU A 205 0.33 12.60 14.83
C LEU A 205 0.52 14.01 15.38
N SER A 206 1.73 14.40 15.73
CA SER A 206 2.06 15.78 16.14
C SER A 206 2.21 16.74 14.95
N GLY A 207 2.28 16.24 13.71
CA GLY A 207 2.52 17.04 12.52
C GLY A 207 4.00 17.38 12.27
N ALA A 208 4.93 16.84 13.06
CA ALA A 208 6.37 16.99 12.84
C ALA A 208 6.83 16.23 11.58
N ILE A 209 6.12 15.17 11.20
CA ILE A 209 6.30 14.42 9.96
C ILE A 209 5.00 14.54 9.17
N ASP A 210 5.07 15.12 7.96
CA ASP A 210 3.92 15.19 7.05
C ASP A 210 3.99 14.04 6.01
N PRO A 211 3.20 12.97 6.18
CA PRO A 211 3.21 11.86 5.24
C PRO A 211 2.60 12.21 3.87
N ARG A 212 1.85 13.30 3.75
CA ARG A 212 1.27 13.74 2.47
C ARG A 212 2.33 14.30 1.52
N SER A 213 3.42 14.84 2.05
CA SER A 213 4.55 15.31 1.23
C SER A 213 5.11 14.22 0.31
N MET A 214 4.91 12.94 0.68
CA MET A 214 5.37 11.78 -0.10
C MET A 214 4.48 11.48 -1.30
N VAL A 215 3.20 11.85 -1.24
CA VAL A 215 2.26 11.61 -2.35
C VAL A 215 2.67 12.42 -3.58
N ALA A 216 3.11 13.66 -3.41
CA ALA A 216 3.59 14.51 -4.50
C ALA A 216 4.81 13.93 -5.23
N ARG A 217 5.63 13.11 -4.56
CA ARG A 217 6.81 12.46 -5.14
C ARG A 217 6.47 11.25 -6.02
N ARG A 218 5.20 10.84 -6.06
CA ARG A 218 4.72 9.71 -6.87
C ARG A 218 4.33 10.08 -8.29
N ALA A 219 4.59 11.32 -8.72
CA ALA A 219 4.23 11.82 -10.05
C ALA A 219 4.82 10.98 -11.21
N ASP A 220 5.97 10.33 -10.98
CA ASP A 220 6.65 9.48 -11.98
C ASP A 220 6.13 8.04 -12.02
N PHE A 221 5.22 7.64 -11.12
CA PHE A 221 4.64 6.31 -11.14
C PHE A 221 3.56 6.21 -12.21
N PRO A 222 3.61 5.17 -13.08
CA PRO A 222 2.58 4.97 -14.08
C PRO A 222 1.20 4.74 -13.46
N THR A 223 0.20 5.51 -13.87
CA THR A 223 -1.19 5.41 -13.38
C THR A 223 -2.11 4.70 -14.37
N ALA A 224 -1.77 4.65 -15.66
CA ALA A 224 -2.54 3.98 -16.72
C ALA A 224 -2.02 2.56 -17.01
N SER A 225 -1.52 1.86 -15.99
CA SER A 225 -0.78 0.60 -16.14
C SER A 225 -1.57 -0.49 -16.89
N ALA A 226 -2.87 -0.65 -16.59
CA ALA A 226 -3.70 -1.67 -17.25
C ALA A 226 -3.83 -1.40 -18.75
N ALA A 227 -4.08 -0.17 -19.16
CA ALA A 227 -4.16 0.22 -20.57
C ALA A 227 -2.81 0.00 -21.28
N ALA A 228 -1.71 0.42 -20.67
CA ALA A 228 -0.38 0.25 -21.23
C ALA A 228 -0.01 -1.23 -21.43
N VAL A 229 -0.37 -2.12 -20.49
CA VAL A 229 -0.18 -3.57 -20.65
C VAL A 229 -1.03 -4.13 -21.77
N CYS A 230 -2.31 -3.74 -21.88
CA CYS A 230 -3.19 -4.18 -22.97
C CYS A 230 -2.68 -3.72 -24.33
N ASP A 231 -2.29 -2.46 -24.46
CA ASP A 231 -1.75 -1.90 -25.71
C ASP A 231 -0.45 -2.60 -26.15
N LEU A 232 0.39 -2.96 -25.17
CA LEU A 232 1.60 -3.73 -25.42
C LEU A 232 1.25 -5.13 -25.95
N ALA A 233 0.34 -5.84 -25.28
CA ALA A 233 -0.10 -7.18 -25.66
C ALA A 233 -0.72 -7.19 -27.07
N LEU A 234 -1.56 -6.22 -27.40
CA LEU A 234 -2.19 -6.09 -28.73
C LEU A 234 -1.15 -5.86 -29.84
N ARG A 235 -0.15 -5.03 -29.59
CA ARG A 235 0.96 -4.80 -30.55
C ARG A 235 1.75 -6.05 -30.85
N HIS A 236 2.00 -6.90 -29.84
CA HIS A 236 2.74 -8.15 -30.02
C HIS A 236 1.87 -9.28 -30.61
N ALA A 237 0.55 -9.23 -30.41
CA ALA A 237 -0.36 -10.21 -30.99
C ALA A 237 -0.71 -9.93 -32.46
N GLY A 238 -0.53 -8.71 -32.93
CA GLY A 238 -0.80 -8.29 -34.32
C GLY A 238 0.42 -8.27 -35.23
N ALA A 239 1.57 -8.65 -34.67
CA ALA A 239 2.84 -8.80 -35.39
C ALA A 239 3.11 -10.30 -35.67
#